data_a9d3a6227f57077042883380668c3e72
#
_entry.id   a9d3a6227f57077042883380668c3e72
#
_cell.length_a   1.000
_cell.length_b   1.000
_cell.length_c   1.000
_cell.angle_alpha   90.00
_cell.angle_beta   90.00
_cell.angle_gamma   90.00
#
_symmetry.space_group_name_H-M   'P 1'
#
loop_
_entity.id
_entity.type
_entity.pdbx_description
1 polymer ?
#
loop_
_entity_poly.entity_id
_entity_poly.type
_entity_poly.pdbx_seq_one_letter_code
_entity_poly.pdbx_strand_id
1 'polypeptide(L)'
;MQGGVDFRRGGRRRLRAASAPLAARGWVARRLAAAGLGGVFALLLPAAAFAAPYWAVLGDSPQARSIQHLFWIVIGVAFVFLFGIEGALLYVVFRFRARPGDEGDAPQVYGNRRLEVWWTIVPALILVVMFIFTVRAVGEETAVAPNALPVTVIGHQWWWEFRYPTLGVVTANELHVPVGRSIDFTLESADVVHSFWLPLLGGKEQLIPGQKNRWTFTVDKAGSYDGACSEYCGGAHAWMRLTLVADTPAQFEAWAKAQAAPAASTGASAQALRVFTQNACSQCHAIRGTTASGAVAPDLTHVGSRTTLGGGVLANNAGDMARWLENPQAVKPGVLMPDLHLSADDLSTLTAYLEGLK
;
A
#
# COMPACT_ATOMS: atom_id res chain seq x y z
N MET A 1 37.48 -80.61 24.99
CA MET A 1 38.32 -80.42 23.77
C MET A 1 38.30 -78.98 23.47
N GLN A 2 39.17 -78.31 23.87
CA GLN A 2 40.29 -77.43 23.71
C GLN A 2 40.45 -77.01 22.25
N GLY A 3 40.46 -75.71 21.97
CA GLY A 3 40.84 -75.03 20.75
C GLY A 3 41.07 -73.56 21.00
N GLY A 4 42.27 -73.25 21.49
CA GLY A 4 42.71 -71.85 21.68
C GLY A 4 43.09 -71.24 20.33
N VAL A 5 42.81 -69.93 20.15
CA VAL A 5 43.31 -69.14 19.07
C VAL A 5 44.04 -67.93 19.66
N ASP A 6 45.34 -67.94 19.37
CA ASP A 6 46.35 -66.97 19.70
C ASP A 6 46.20 -65.71 18.84
N PHE A 7 46.06 -64.52 19.42
CA PHE A 7 46.00 -63.25 18.71
C PHE A 7 47.29 -62.44 18.86
N ARG A 8 48.16 -62.55 17.89
CA ARG A 8 49.39 -61.79 17.77
C ARG A 8 49.14 -60.29 17.52
N ARG A 9 49.90 -59.52 18.25
CA ARG A 9 50.16 -58.10 18.20
C ARG A 9 50.13 -57.45 16.80
N GLY A 10 49.18 -56.48 16.58
CA GLY A 10 49.19 -55.54 15.49
C GLY A 10 49.61 -54.14 15.97
N GLY A 11 50.67 -53.63 15.37
CA GLY A 11 51.32 -52.36 15.80
C GLY A 11 50.43 -51.13 15.67
N ARG A 12 50.45 -50.30 16.71
CA ARG A 12 49.87 -48.95 16.71
C ARG A 12 50.69 -48.03 15.83
N ARG A 13 50.21 -47.74 14.60
CA ARG A 13 50.67 -46.56 13.86
C ARG A 13 50.08 -45.32 14.51
N ARG A 14 50.92 -44.52 15.15
CA ARG A 14 50.61 -43.16 15.57
C ARG A 14 50.46 -42.29 14.33
N LEU A 15 49.26 -41.91 13.97
CA LEU A 15 48.99 -40.82 13.06
C LEU A 15 49.43 -39.50 13.72
N ARG A 16 50.53 -38.93 13.27
CA ARG A 16 50.92 -37.57 13.63
C ARG A 16 49.90 -36.62 13.02
N ALA A 17 49.01 -35.99 13.81
CA ALA A 17 48.21 -34.87 13.36
C ALA A 17 49.16 -33.70 13.07
N ALA A 18 49.23 -33.29 11.85
CA ALA A 18 49.95 -32.10 11.40
C ALA A 18 49.23 -30.87 12.03
N SER A 19 49.86 -30.24 12.99
CA SER A 19 49.41 -28.97 13.56
C SER A 19 49.63 -27.87 12.51
N ALA A 20 48.53 -27.39 11.88
CA ALA A 20 48.59 -26.21 11.03
C ALA A 20 49.06 -24.99 11.86
N PRO A 21 49.91 -24.12 11.29
CA PRO A 21 50.46 -22.99 12.03
C PRO A 21 49.40 -22.02 12.46
N LEU A 22 49.45 -21.54 13.73
CA LEU A 22 48.50 -20.61 14.37
C LEU A 22 48.28 -19.30 13.60
N ALA A 23 49.20 -18.92 12.71
CA ALA A 23 49.07 -17.75 11.84
C ALA A 23 47.95 -17.84 10.81
N ALA A 24 47.56 -19.04 10.33
CA ALA A 24 46.51 -19.24 9.37
C ALA A 24 45.09 -19.04 9.97
N ARG A 25 44.92 -19.33 11.26
CA ARG A 25 43.65 -19.17 11.95
C ARG A 25 43.24 -17.71 12.16
N GLY A 26 44.18 -16.82 12.39
CA GLY A 26 43.93 -15.39 12.54
C GLY A 26 43.51 -14.70 11.24
N TRP A 27 44.04 -15.17 10.11
CA TRP A 27 43.76 -14.61 8.80
C TRP A 27 42.35 -14.98 8.27
N VAL A 28 41.91 -16.22 8.49
CA VAL A 28 40.56 -16.67 8.14
C VAL A 28 39.50 -15.99 9.01
N ALA A 29 39.72 -15.86 10.32
CA ALA A 29 38.81 -15.16 11.24
C ALA A 29 38.65 -13.66 10.88
N ARG A 30 39.71 -12.98 10.46
CA ARG A 30 39.66 -11.57 10.02
C ARG A 30 38.94 -11.41 8.69
N ARG A 31 39.07 -12.36 7.75
CA ARG A 31 38.32 -12.33 6.47
C ARG A 31 36.83 -12.65 6.65
N LEU A 32 36.47 -13.57 7.54
CA LEU A 32 35.08 -13.87 7.85
C LEU A 32 34.39 -12.71 8.59
N ALA A 33 35.09 -12.02 9.49
CA ALA A 33 34.58 -10.83 10.15
C ALA A 33 34.40 -9.65 9.16
N ALA A 34 35.36 -9.45 8.24
CA ALA A 34 35.25 -8.43 7.19
C ALA A 34 34.15 -8.76 6.16
N ALA A 35 33.98 -10.03 5.79
CA ALA A 35 32.92 -10.49 4.91
C ALA A 35 31.54 -10.39 5.59
N GLY A 36 31.44 -10.67 6.88
CA GLY A 36 30.21 -10.51 7.67
C GLY A 36 29.78 -9.05 7.79
N LEU A 37 30.71 -8.14 8.11
CA LEU A 37 30.44 -6.70 8.17
C LEU A 37 30.11 -6.11 6.79
N GLY A 38 30.80 -6.53 5.73
CA GLY A 38 30.48 -6.13 4.35
C GLY A 38 29.14 -6.64 3.88
N GLY A 39 28.75 -7.86 4.24
CA GLY A 39 27.44 -8.46 3.93
C GLY A 39 26.28 -7.76 4.64
N VAL A 40 26.43 -7.40 5.91
CA VAL A 40 25.43 -6.62 6.67
C VAL A 40 25.31 -5.21 6.12
N PHE A 41 26.41 -4.56 5.74
CA PHE A 41 26.38 -3.24 5.11
C PHE A 41 25.77 -3.26 3.71
N ALA A 42 26.02 -4.33 2.91
CA ALA A 42 25.39 -4.53 1.59
C ALA A 42 23.90 -4.82 1.68
N LEU A 43 23.42 -5.44 2.76
CA LEU A 43 21.98 -5.64 3.03
C LEU A 43 21.29 -4.34 3.51
N LEU A 44 22.05 -3.36 3.97
CA LEU A 44 21.55 -2.05 4.40
C LEU A 44 21.54 -1.00 3.27
N LEU A 45 22.08 -1.32 2.09
CA LEU A 45 22.14 -0.43 0.90
C LEU A 45 21.11 -0.79 -0.17
N PRO A 46 19.92 -1.12 0.17
CA PRO A 46 19.13 -1.49 -0.93
C PRO A 46 17.94 -0.70 -1.21
N ALA A 47 17.08 -0.82 -1.45
CA ALA A 47 15.67 -0.44 -1.65
C ALA A 47 15.38 1.05 -1.87
N ALA A 48 16.29 1.95 -1.64
CA ALA A 48 16.10 3.36 -2.02
C ALA A 48 15.94 3.57 -3.54
N ALA A 49 16.40 2.60 -4.36
CA ALA A 49 16.32 2.67 -5.82
C ALA A 49 14.98 2.18 -6.41
N PHE A 50 14.15 1.51 -5.63
CA PHE A 50 12.88 0.93 -6.10
C PHE A 50 11.64 1.40 -5.32
N ALA A 51 11.80 2.33 -4.39
CA ALA A 51 10.68 2.91 -3.72
C ALA A 51 9.97 3.87 -4.67
N ALA A 52 8.95 3.37 -5.34
CA ALA A 52 7.90 4.23 -5.87
C ALA A 52 7.39 5.16 -4.75
N PRO A 53 6.83 6.33 -5.05
CA PRO A 53 6.54 7.42 -4.10
C PRO A 53 5.45 7.12 -3.05
N TYR A 54 5.29 5.89 -2.64
CA TYR A 54 4.39 5.47 -1.56
C TYR A 54 5.02 5.62 -0.16
N TRP A 55 5.79 6.69 0.05
CA TRP A 55 6.35 6.97 1.36
C TRP A 55 5.27 7.54 2.27
N ALA A 56 4.50 6.66 2.91
CA ALA A 56 3.57 7.02 3.99
C ALA A 56 4.20 7.86 5.13
N VAL A 57 5.51 8.11 5.04
CA VAL A 57 6.30 8.87 6.00
C VAL A 57 6.43 10.35 5.60
N LEU A 58 5.99 10.74 4.37
CA LEU A 58 6.02 12.13 3.89
C LEU A 58 4.57 12.62 3.77
N GLY A 59 4.00 13.12 4.85
CA GLY A 59 2.60 13.51 4.89
C GLY A 59 2.31 14.87 4.25
N ASP A 60 1.41 14.91 3.27
CA ASP A 60 0.88 16.13 2.65
C ASP A 60 -0.53 16.49 3.19
N SER A 61 -0.85 16.01 4.40
CA SER A 61 -2.05 16.36 5.16
C SER A 61 -1.73 16.51 6.66
N PRO A 62 -2.54 17.20 7.46
CA PRO A 62 -2.40 17.22 8.93
C PRO A 62 -2.43 15.81 9.53
N GLN A 63 -3.33 14.95 9.06
CA GLN A 63 -3.50 13.58 9.51
C GLN A 63 -2.24 12.74 9.24
N ALA A 64 -1.72 12.80 8.01
CA ALA A 64 -0.49 12.08 7.65
C ALA A 64 0.71 12.56 8.48
N ARG A 65 0.79 13.86 8.83
CA ARG A 65 1.85 14.38 9.71
C ARG A 65 1.71 13.88 11.15
N SER A 66 0.49 13.72 11.68
CA SER A 66 0.25 13.13 13.01
C SER A 66 0.76 11.69 13.05
N ILE A 67 0.42 10.87 12.04
CA ILE A 67 0.95 9.50 11.87
C ILE A 67 2.48 9.52 11.77
N GLN A 68 3.06 10.43 11.00
CA GLN A 68 4.51 10.57 10.82
C GLN A 68 5.22 10.87 12.14
N HIS A 69 4.70 11.79 12.95
CA HIS A 69 5.27 12.09 14.25
C HIS A 69 5.26 10.86 15.16
N LEU A 70 4.14 10.15 15.24
CA LEU A 70 4.04 8.90 16.00
C LEU A 70 5.02 7.85 15.49
N PHE A 71 5.15 7.68 14.18
CA PHE A 71 6.09 6.76 13.55
C PHE A 71 7.54 7.02 14.00
N TRP A 72 7.99 8.28 13.97
CA TRP A 72 9.36 8.62 14.39
C TRP A 72 9.62 8.40 15.88
N ILE A 73 8.60 8.61 16.72
CA ILE A 73 8.70 8.28 18.15
C ILE A 73 8.87 6.77 18.32
N VAL A 74 8.02 5.97 17.65
CA VAL A 74 8.08 4.49 17.71
C VAL A 74 9.43 3.97 17.23
N ILE A 75 9.90 4.46 16.08
CA ILE A 75 11.21 4.08 15.51
C ILE A 75 12.35 4.47 16.44
N GLY A 76 12.32 5.67 17.02
CA GLY A 76 13.33 6.10 17.99
C GLY A 76 13.41 5.17 19.21
N VAL A 77 12.26 4.83 19.78
CA VAL A 77 12.17 3.86 20.89
C VAL A 77 12.68 2.49 20.46
N ALA A 78 12.27 2.00 19.28
CA ALA A 78 12.72 0.72 18.75
C ALA A 78 14.25 0.65 18.58
N PHE A 79 14.87 1.72 18.06
CA PHE A 79 16.32 1.78 17.94
C PHE A 79 17.05 1.80 19.30
N VAL A 80 16.51 2.48 20.32
CA VAL A 80 17.09 2.45 21.68
C VAL A 80 17.10 1.01 22.22
N PHE A 81 15.98 0.28 22.07
CA PHE A 81 15.92 -1.12 22.48
C PHE A 81 16.85 -2.01 21.65
N LEU A 82 16.82 -1.87 20.32
CA LEU A 82 17.65 -2.66 19.41
C LEU A 82 19.13 -2.51 19.75
N PHE A 83 19.65 -1.29 19.74
CA PHE A 83 21.07 -1.07 20.02
C PHE A 83 21.44 -1.34 21.48
N GLY A 84 20.52 -1.13 22.42
CA GLY A 84 20.73 -1.46 23.83
C GLY A 84 20.89 -2.97 24.04
N ILE A 85 19.98 -3.76 23.48
CA ILE A 85 19.99 -5.23 23.62
C ILE A 85 21.16 -5.83 22.83
N GLU A 86 21.34 -5.44 21.55
CA GLU A 86 22.46 -5.92 20.73
C GLU A 86 23.81 -5.54 21.32
N GLY A 87 23.96 -4.31 21.83
CA GLY A 87 25.16 -3.87 22.53
C GLY A 87 25.43 -4.68 23.79
N ALA A 88 24.42 -4.96 24.59
CA ALA A 88 24.53 -5.81 25.77
C ALA A 88 24.94 -7.26 25.41
N LEU A 89 24.32 -7.84 24.38
CA LEU A 89 24.65 -9.18 23.88
C LEU A 89 26.11 -9.24 23.38
N LEU A 90 26.51 -8.29 22.56
CA LEU A 90 27.89 -8.20 22.08
C LEU A 90 28.87 -8.04 23.24
N TYR A 91 28.56 -7.18 24.22
CA TYR A 91 29.38 -7.03 25.43
C TYR A 91 29.53 -8.35 26.18
N VAL A 92 28.45 -9.09 26.40
CA VAL A 92 28.47 -10.41 27.08
C VAL A 92 29.33 -11.39 26.29
N VAL A 93 29.11 -11.52 24.97
CA VAL A 93 29.86 -12.44 24.11
C VAL A 93 31.36 -12.15 24.12
N PHE A 94 31.76 -10.91 24.04
CA PHE A 94 33.21 -10.54 24.04
C PHE A 94 33.83 -10.57 25.42
N ARG A 95 33.11 -10.14 26.46
CA ARG A 95 33.63 -10.00 27.82
C ARG A 95 33.71 -11.31 28.57
N PHE A 96 32.73 -12.18 28.41
CA PHE A 96 32.58 -13.43 29.16
C PHE A 96 32.84 -14.69 28.33
N ARG A 97 33.46 -14.56 27.16
CA ARG A 97 33.87 -15.72 26.35
C ARG A 97 34.87 -16.59 27.10
N ALA A 98 34.69 -17.90 27.02
CA ALA A 98 35.65 -18.88 27.55
C ALA A 98 37.03 -18.70 26.90
N ARG A 99 38.11 -18.77 27.69
CA ARG A 99 39.50 -18.67 27.25
C ARG A 99 40.20 -20.03 27.45
N PRO A 100 41.27 -20.32 26.66
CA PRO A 100 42.10 -21.48 26.91
C PRO A 100 42.67 -21.41 28.34
N GLY A 101 42.34 -22.41 29.18
CA GLY A 101 42.75 -22.48 30.58
C GLY A 101 41.65 -22.10 31.58
N ASP A 102 40.51 -21.67 31.15
CA ASP A 102 39.31 -21.55 32.03
C ASP A 102 38.84 -22.99 32.38
N GLU A 103 39.22 -23.47 33.58
CA GLU A 103 38.79 -24.76 34.10
C GLU A 103 37.73 -24.53 35.18
N GLY A 104 36.53 -25.07 34.99
CA GLY A 104 35.46 -25.05 35.98
C GLY A 104 34.14 -24.51 35.43
N ASP A 105 33.07 -24.81 36.14
CA ASP A 105 31.75 -24.31 35.82
C ASP A 105 31.60 -22.84 36.15
N ALA A 106 30.85 -22.12 35.28
CA ALA A 106 30.56 -20.72 35.52
C ALA A 106 29.75 -20.55 36.83
N PRO A 107 29.97 -19.45 37.59
CA PRO A 107 29.19 -19.17 38.79
C PRO A 107 27.71 -19.20 38.50
N GLN A 108 26.94 -19.99 39.22
CA GLN A 108 25.48 -20.12 39.08
C GLN A 108 24.83 -18.91 39.78
N VAL A 109 24.23 -18.00 39.00
CA VAL A 109 23.52 -16.82 39.51
C VAL A 109 22.01 -16.98 39.20
N TYR A 110 21.18 -17.03 40.24
CA TYR A 110 19.76 -17.32 40.17
C TYR A 110 18.90 -16.03 40.10
N GLY A 111 19.25 -15.08 39.24
CA GLY A 111 18.47 -13.90 39.02
C GLY A 111 18.84 -12.67 39.89
N ASN A 112 18.28 -11.54 39.54
CA ASN A 112 18.38 -10.29 40.29
C ASN A 112 17.03 -9.58 40.29
N ARG A 113 16.27 -9.72 41.39
CA ARG A 113 14.92 -9.16 41.52
C ARG A 113 14.83 -7.66 41.21
N ARG A 114 15.87 -6.87 41.50
CA ARG A 114 15.86 -5.44 41.19
C ARG A 114 15.93 -5.18 39.68
N LEU A 115 16.82 -5.91 38.98
CA LEU A 115 16.90 -5.83 37.53
C LEU A 115 15.60 -6.32 36.88
N GLU A 116 15.04 -7.41 37.36
CA GLU A 116 13.77 -7.97 36.86
C GLU A 116 12.63 -6.95 36.95
N VAL A 117 12.51 -6.28 38.07
CA VAL A 117 11.50 -5.21 38.25
C VAL A 117 11.75 -4.05 37.29
N TRP A 118 13.00 -3.59 37.14
CA TRP A 118 13.28 -2.46 36.27
C TRP A 118 13.08 -2.77 34.79
N TRP A 119 13.51 -3.91 34.28
CA TRP A 119 13.28 -4.25 32.88
C TRP A 119 11.83 -4.58 32.54
N THR A 120 10.98 -4.77 33.56
CA THR A 120 9.53 -4.89 33.39
C THR A 120 8.84 -3.54 33.43
N ILE A 121 9.16 -2.70 34.43
CA ILE A 121 8.49 -1.43 34.66
C ILE A 121 8.85 -0.40 33.57
N VAL A 122 10.11 -0.28 33.19
CA VAL A 122 10.54 0.73 32.21
C VAL A 122 9.88 0.53 30.84
N PRO A 123 9.88 -0.66 30.21
CA PRO A 123 9.12 -0.89 28.97
C PRO A 123 7.62 -0.67 29.15
N ALA A 124 7.04 -1.10 30.26
CA ALA A 124 5.62 -0.89 30.52
C ALA A 124 5.24 0.61 30.54
N LEU A 125 6.06 1.45 31.20
CA LEU A 125 5.84 2.91 31.23
C LEU A 125 6.00 3.52 29.83
N ILE A 126 6.98 3.07 29.03
CA ILE A 126 7.15 3.52 27.65
C ILE A 126 5.90 3.17 26.83
N LEU A 127 5.37 1.96 26.94
CA LEU A 127 4.15 1.55 26.25
C LEU A 127 2.94 2.39 26.67
N VAL A 128 2.80 2.75 27.95
CA VAL A 128 1.73 3.65 28.42
C VAL A 128 1.85 5.03 27.75
N VAL A 129 3.05 5.58 27.69
CA VAL A 129 3.29 6.89 27.03
C VAL A 129 2.95 6.79 25.54
N MET A 130 3.41 5.74 24.85
CA MET A 130 3.10 5.51 23.43
C MET A 130 1.61 5.33 23.20
N PHE A 131 0.92 4.62 24.08
CA PHE A 131 -0.54 4.47 24.02
C PHE A 131 -1.27 5.82 24.08
N ILE A 132 -0.83 6.72 24.96
CA ILE A 132 -1.42 8.08 25.07
C ILE A 132 -1.24 8.84 23.74
N PHE A 133 -0.05 8.80 23.13
CA PHE A 133 0.19 9.43 21.83
C PHE A 133 -0.67 8.81 20.72
N THR A 134 -0.80 7.47 20.71
CA THR A 134 -1.64 6.76 19.75
C THR A 134 -3.11 7.16 19.86
N VAL A 135 -3.67 7.20 21.08
CA VAL A 135 -5.07 7.61 21.30
C VAL A 135 -5.31 9.06 20.84
N ARG A 136 -4.36 9.96 21.07
CA ARG A 136 -4.45 11.34 20.57
C ARG A 136 -4.43 11.39 19.03
N ALA A 137 -3.50 10.69 18.38
CA ALA A 137 -3.42 10.65 16.93
C ALA A 137 -4.72 10.12 16.30
N VAL A 138 -5.27 9.03 16.82
CA VAL A 138 -6.57 8.49 16.36
C VAL A 138 -7.70 9.50 16.54
N GLY A 139 -7.73 10.23 17.66
CA GLY A 139 -8.73 11.28 17.90
C GLY A 139 -8.65 12.42 16.89
N GLU A 140 -7.45 12.81 16.46
CA GLU A 140 -7.24 13.85 15.44
C GLU A 140 -7.71 13.38 14.05
N GLU A 141 -7.54 12.11 13.72
CA GLU A 141 -7.95 11.54 12.42
C GLU A 141 -9.48 11.38 12.29
N THR A 142 -10.20 11.25 13.38
CA THR A 142 -11.67 11.04 13.37
C THR A 142 -12.47 12.34 13.50
N ALA A 143 -11.82 13.48 13.73
CA ALA A 143 -12.47 14.76 13.91
C ALA A 143 -13.00 15.33 12.59
N VAL A 144 -14.33 15.47 12.48
CA VAL A 144 -14.99 16.05 11.29
C VAL A 144 -15.14 17.55 11.46
N ALA A 145 -14.61 18.33 10.50
CA ALA A 145 -14.79 19.78 10.49
C ALA A 145 -16.24 20.15 10.10
N PRO A 146 -16.81 21.23 10.68
CA PRO A 146 -18.21 21.63 10.43
C PRO A 146 -18.54 21.88 8.94
N ASN A 147 -17.55 22.32 8.14
CA ASN A 147 -17.72 22.66 6.72
C ASN A 147 -17.07 21.63 5.78
N ALA A 148 -16.89 20.40 6.23
CA ALA A 148 -16.30 19.33 5.43
C ALA A 148 -17.13 19.08 4.16
N LEU A 149 -16.45 18.76 3.06
CA LEU A 149 -17.08 18.33 1.81
C LEU A 149 -17.51 16.86 1.96
N PRO A 150 -18.82 16.54 1.94
CA PRO A 150 -19.25 15.15 1.99
C PRO A 150 -18.98 14.45 0.68
N VAL A 151 -18.32 13.29 0.73
CA VAL A 151 -18.07 12.40 -0.40
C VAL A 151 -18.36 10.95 0.01
N THR A 152 -19.19 10.26 -0.78
CA THR A 152 -19.37 8.82 -0.60
C THR A 152 -18.42 8.08 -1.53
N VAL A 153 -17.64 7.17 -0.96
CA VAL A 153 -16.74 6.26 -1.68
C VAL A 153 -17.36 4.88 -1.65
N ILE A 154 -17.60 4.30 -2.82
CA ILE A 154 -18.13 2.94 -2.93
C ILE A 154 -17.10 2.07 -3.63
N GLY A 155 -16.66 1.00 -2.95
CA GLY A 155 -15.76 -0.01 -3.52
C GLY A 155 -16.55 -1.05 -4.30
N HIS A 156 -16.13 -1.31 -5.52
CA HIS A 156 -16.63 -2.39 -6.39
C HIS A 156 -15.46 -3.27 -6.82
N GLN A 157 -15.68 -4.50 -7.20
CA GLN A 157 -14.68 -5.36 -7.83
C GLN A 157 -14.52 -4.99 -9.32
N TRP A 158 -13.45 -4.27 -9.79
CA TRP A 158 -12.30 -3.71 -9.05
C TRP A 158 -12.10 -2.27 -9.50
N TRP A 159 -12.96 -1.39 -9.01
CA TRP A 159 -12.98 0.04 -9.31
C TRP A 159 -13.61 0.83 -8.16
N TRP A 160 -13.42 2.15 -8.17
CA TRP A 160 -13.93 3.05 -7.15
C TRP A 160 -14.99 3.98 -7.73
N GLU A 161 -16.13 4.09 -7.05
CA GLU A 161 -17.16 5.07 -7.35
C GLU A 161 -17.09 6.20 -6.31
N PHE A 162 -17.14 7.43 -6.79
CA PHE A 162 -17.17 8.63 -5.95
C PHE A 162 -18.46 9.40 -6.22
N ARG A 163 -19.24 9.61 -5.16
CA ARG A 163 -20.46 10.43 -5.20
C ARG A 163 -20.27 11.66 -4.34
N TYR A 164 -20.64 12.82 -4.89
CA TYR A 164 -20.67 14.11 -4.18
C TYR A 164 -22.14 14.51 -4.00
N PRO A 165 -22.80 14.15 -2.88
CA PRO A 165 -24.24 14.30 -2.72
C PRO A 165 -24.73 15.75 -2.83
N THR A 166 -23.92 16.70 -2.35
CA THR A 166 -24.23 18.15 -2.37
C THR A 166 -24.01 18.80 -3.73
N LEU A 167 -23.30 18.14 -4.66
CA LEU A 167 -22.93 18.67 -5.96
C LEU A 167 -23.64 17.96 -7.12
N GLY A 168 -24.33 16.83 -6.85
CA GLY A 168 -24.97 16.00 -7.87
C GLY A 168 -23.97 15.35 -8.85
N VAL A 169 -22.71 15.13 -8.41
CA VAL A 169 -21.63 14.57 -9.23
C VAL A 169 -21.41 13.10 -8.87
N VAL A 170 -21.24 12.26 -9.89
CA VAL A 170 -20.76 10.88 -9.79
C VAL A 170 -19.59 10.70 -10.74
N THR A 171 -18.46 10.17 -10.23
CA THR A 171 -17.30 9.84 -11.05
C THR A 171 -16.70 8.51 -10.62
N ALA A 172 -15.67 8.04 -11.31
CA ALA A 172 -15.03 6.76 -11.02
C ALA A 172 -13.51 6.83 -11.15
N ASN A 173 -12.82 6.21 -10.19
CA ASN A 173 -11.36 6.04 -10.11
C ASN A 173 -10.53 7.33 -10.02
N GLU A 174 -11.14 8.50 -10.26
CA GLU A 174 -10.51 9.81 -10.13
C GLU A 174 -11.37 10.66 -9.18
N LEU A 175 -10.78 11.04 -8.05
CA LEU A 175 -11.41 11.77 -6.96
C LEU A 175 -10.86 13.19 -6.93
N HIS A 176 -11.69 14.19 -7.16
CA HIS A 176 -11.30 15.61 -7.06
C HIS A 176 -11.68 16.20 -5.71
N VAL A 177 -10.78 16.94 -5.09
CA VAL A 177 -11.02 17.61 -3.80
C VAL A 177 -10.39 19.00 -3.78
N PRO A 178 -10.98 20.00 -3.11
CA PRO A 178 -10.38 21.31 -2.96
C PRO A 178 -9.29 21.28 -1.87
N VAL A 179 -8.15 21.90 -2.15
CA VAL A 179 -7.07 22.13 -1.18
C VAL A 179 -7.58 22.96 0.01
N GLY A 180 -7.13 22.63 1.21
CA GLY A 180 -7.40 23.35 2.45
C GLY A 180 -8.79 23.14 3.04
N ARG A 181 -9.67 22.41 2.37
CA ARG A 181 -10.98 22.04 2.88
C ARG A 181 -10.99 20.60 3.37
N SER A 182 -11.53 20.35 4.56
CA SER A 182 -11.72 19.00 5.07
C SER A 182 -12.73 18.23 4.21
N ILE A 183 -12.46 16.96 3.98
CA ILE A 183 -13.34 16.03 3.27
C ILE A 183 -13.90 15.04 4.29
N ASP A 184 -15.20 14.81 4.26
CA ASP A 184 -15.88 13.81 5.10
C ASP A 184 -16.32 12.64 4.24
N PHE A 185 -15.56 11.56 4.30
CA PHE A 185 -15.83 10.36 3.53
C PHE A 185 -16.82 9.45 4.25
N THR A 186 -17.86 9.02 3.53
CA THR A 186 -18.65 7.85 3.87
C THR A 186 -18.18 6.71 3.00
N LEU A 187 -17.69 5.62 3.60
CA LEU A 187 -17.06 4.49 2.93
C LEU A 187 -18.01 3.30 2.94
N GLU A 188 -18.38 2.82 1.77
CA GLU A 188 -19.33 1.71 1.56
C GLU A 188 -18.74 0.69 0.58
N SER A 189 -19.14 -0.56 0.68
CA SER A 189 -18.81 -1.59 -0.31
C SER A 189 -20.08 -2.12 -0.97
N ALA A 190 -20.01 -2.29 -2.29
CA ALA A 190 -21.08 -2.90 -3.08
C ALA A 190 -21.02 -4.43 -3.11
N ASP A 191 -19.87 -5.04 -2.76
CA ASP A 191 -19.64 -6.48 -2.95
C ASP A 191 -18.81 -7.11 -1.82
N VAL A 192 -17.49 -7.01 -1.84
CA VAL A 192 -16.57 -7.59 -0.84
C VAL A 192 -15.90 -6.52 0.00
N VAL A 193 -15.11 -6.90 0.99
CA VAL A 193 -14.30 -5.92 1.75
C VAL A 193 -13.23 -5.32 0.84
N HIS A 194 -13.12 -3.99 0.85
CA HIS A 194 -12.04 -3.21 0.26
C HIS A 194 -11.39 -2.34 1.34
N SER A 195 -10.27 -1.71 1.04
CA SER A 195 -9.70 -0.68 1.90
C SER A 195 -9.21 0.50 1.05
N PHE A 196 -9.75 1.67 1.32
CA PHE A 196 -9.41 2.93 0.64
C PHE A 196 -8.14 3.48 1.26
N TRP A 197 -7.10 3.67 0.45
CA TRP A 197 -5.80 4.08 0.91
C TRP A 197 -5.15 5.11 0.00
N LEU A 198 -4.79 6.24 0.60
CA LEU A 198 -4.04 7.34 -0.01
C LEU A 198 -2.78 7.58 0.84
N PRO A 199 -1.67 6.90 0.55
CA PRO A 199 -0.49 6.83 1.44
C PRO A 199 0.06 8.17 1.89
N LEU A 200 0.05 9.18 1.02
CA LEU A 200 0.59 10.53 1.32
C LEU A 200 -0.38 11.42 2.11
N LEU A 201 -1.65 11.03 2.22
CA LEU A 201 -2.69 11.86 2.82
C LEU A 201 -3.21 11.33 4.17
N GLY A 202 -2.90 10.09 4.51
CA GLY A 202 -3.35 9.50 5.77
C GLY A 202 -3.24 7.99 5.80
N GLY A 203 -3.91 7.40 6.77
CA GLY A 203 -4.03 5.96 6.93
C GLY A 203 -4.86 5.30 5.83
N LYS A 204 -5.35 4.12 6.14
CA LYS A 204 -6.30 3.38 5.31
C LYS A 204 -7.55 3.08 6.12
N GLU A 205 -8.70 3.05 5.45
CA GLU A 205 -9.96 2.71 6.09
C GLU A 205 -10.72 1.66 5.27
N GLN A 206 -11.36 0.72 5.96
CA GLN A 206 -12.06 -0.39 5.33
C GLN A 206 -13.45 0.01 4.83
N LEU A 207 -13.82 -0.56 3.68
CA LEU A 207 -15.18 -0.57 3.14
C LEU A 207 -15.76 -1.98 3.35
N ILE A 208 -16.68 -2.11 4.28
CA ILE A 208 -17.26 -3.40 4.70
C ILE A 208 -18.69 -3.50 4.16
N PRO A 209 -19.06 -4.57 3.45
CA PRO A 209 -20.43 -4.76 2.97
C PRO A 209 -21.46 -4.62 4.09
N GLY A 210 -22.50 -3.80 3.84
CA GLY A 210 -23.57 -3.56 4.81
C GLY A 210 -23.20 -2.61 5.96
N GLN A 211 -22.00 -2.05 6.00
CA GLN A 211 -21.58 -1.05 6.97
C GLN A 211 -21.19 0.27 6.29
N LYS A 212 -21.25 1.36 7.07
CA LYS A 212 -20.80 2.70 6.65
C LYS A 212 -19.70 3.16 7.58
N ASN A 213 -18.48 3.10 7.12
CA ASN A 213 -17.34 3.67 7.83
C ASN A 213 -17.18 5.15 7.47
N ARG A 214 -16.53 5.90 8.35
CA ARG A 214 -16.23 7.32 8.09
C ARG A 214 -14.73 7.55 8.20
N TRP A 215 -14.23 8.39 7.33
CA TRP A 215 -12.85 8.84 7.35
C TRP A 215 -12.77 10.30 6.92
N THR A 216 -11.84 11.05 7.49
CA THR A 216 -11.69 12.46 7.17
C THR A 216 -10.23 12.84 7.01
N PHE A 217 -9.95 13.68 6.03
CA PHE A 217 -8.64 14.32 5.90
C PHE A 217 -8.76 15.68 5.18
N THR A 218 -7.67 16.44 5.23
CA THR A 218 -7.52 17.70 4.49
C THR A 218 -6.26 17.59 3.65
N VAL A 219 -6.33 17.99 2.38
CA VAL A 219 -5.14 18.04 1.51
C VAL A 219 -4.55 19.45 1.57
N ASP A 220 -3.26 19.56 1.89
CA ASP A 220 -2.62 20.87 2.06
C ASP A 220 -2.03 21.43 0.77
N LYS A 221 -1.70 20.59 -0.20
CA LYS A 221 -1.03 20.99 -1.43
C LYS A 221 -1.81 20.51 -2.65
N ALA A 222 -1.93 21.40 -3.65
CA ALA A 222 -2.46 21.02 -4.95
C ALA A 222 -1.53 20.03 -5.64
N GLY A 223 -2.11 19.04 -6.33
CA GLY A 223 -1.36 17.99 -7.01
C GLY A 223 -2.16 16.71 -7.18
N SER A 224 -1.50 15.70 -7.70
CA SER A 224 -2.06 14.38 -7.95
C SER A 224 -1.48 13.38 -6.95
N TYR A 225 -2.33 12.58 -6.33
CA TYR A 225 -1.99 11.61 -5.29
C TYR A 225 -2.51 10.24 -5.69
N ASP A 226 -1.60 9.29 -5.78
CA ASP A 226 -1.96 7.91 -6.10
C ASP A 226 -2.52 7.19 -4.87
N GLY A 227 -3.55 6.39 -5.11
CA GLY A 227 -4.16 5.53 -4.13
C GLY A 227 -4.43 4.12 -4.67
N ALA A 228 -4.74 3.21 -3.77
CA ALA A 228 -5.00 1.82 -4.11
C ALA A 228 -5.93 1.16 -3.12
N CYS A 229 -6.52 0.04 -3.53
CA CYS A 229 -7.11 -0.90 -2.59
C CYS A 229 -6.01 -1.59 -1.78
N SER A 230 -6.11 -1.57 -0.46
CA SER A 230 -5.13 -2.17 0.45
C SER A 230 -5.69 -3.34 1.29
N GLU A 231 -6.85 -3.89 0.87
CA GLU A 231 -7.43 -5.12 1.40
C GLU A 231 -7.71 -6.08 0.24
N TYR A 232 -7.29 -7.36 0.36
CA TYR A 232 -7.46 -8.32 -0.74
C TYR A 232 -8.94 -8.51 -1.09
N CYS A 233 -9.31 -8.11 -2.31
CA CYS A 233 -10.69 -8.10 -2.79
C CYS A 233 -10.92 -9.00 -4.01
N GLY A 234 -9.99 -9.90 -4.34
CA GLY A 234 -10.12 -10.85 -5.45
C GLY A 234 -9.09 -10.70 -6.57
N GLY A 235 -9.35 -11.29 -7.73
CA GLY A 235 -8.37 -11.51 -8.80
C GLY A 235 -7.67 -10.26 -9.33
N ALA A 236 -8.40 -9.15 -9.51
CA ALA A 236 -7.81 -7.90 -10.01
C ALA A 236 -7.53 -6.88 -8.88
N HIS A 237 -7.33 -7.34 -7.63
CA HIS A 237 -7.02 -6.48 -6.49
C HIS A 237 -5.84 -5.53 -6.73
N ALA A 238 -4.72 -6.01 -7.26
CA ALA A 238 -3.53 -5.19 -7.52
C ALA A 238 -3.75 -4.09 -8.59
N TRP A 239 -4.81 -4.21 -9.37
CA TRP A 239 -5.21 -3.29 -10.43
C TRP A 239 -6.35 -2.35 -10.02
N MET A 240 -6.79 -2.40 -8.76
CA MET A 240 -7.80 -1.50 -8.21
C MET A 240 -7.14 -0.26 -7.63
N ARG A 241 -6.77 0.65 -8.52
CA ARG A 241 -6.10 1.92 -8.22
C ARG A 241 -7.05 3.09 -8.32
N LEU A 242 -6.65 4.22 -7.78
CA LEU A 242 -7.31 5.51 -7.93
C LEU A 242 -6.30 6.63 -7.97
N THR A 243 -6.73 7.77 -8.47
CA THR A 243 -5.99 9.03 -8.39
C THR A 243 -6.84 10.05 -7.67
N LEU A 244 -6.29 10.71 -6.65
CA LEU A 244 -6.89 11.90 -6.06
C LEU A 244 -6.23 13.13 -6.68
N VAL A 245 -7.03 14.03 -7.21
CA VAL A 245 -6.61 15.33 -7.72
C VAL A 245 -7.01 16.40 -6.71
N ALA A 246 -6.02 17.01 -6.08
CA ALA A 246 -6.21 18.14 -5.18
C ALA A 246 -6.15 19.44 -5.98
N ASP A 247 -7.30 20.04 -6.19
CA ASP A 247 -7.48 21.26 -6.96
C ASP A 247 -7.41 22.51 -6.07
N THR A 248 -7.01 23.64 -6.65
CA THR A 248 -7.32 24.92 -6.01
C THR A 248 -8.84 25.09 -5.90
N PRO A 249 -9.37 25.85 -4.95
CA PRO A 249 -10.81 26.03 -4.79
C PRO A 249 -11.53 26.42 -6.10
N ALA A 250 -10.96 27.31 -6.88
CA ALA A 250 -11.55 27.74 -8.16
C ALA A 250 -11.55 26.64 -9.23
N GLN A 251 -10.49 25.83 -9.29
CA GLN A 251 -10.42 24.67 -10.21
C GLN A 251 -11.43 23.60 -9.82
N PHE A 252 -11.54 23.31 -8.52
CA PHE A 252 -12.54 22.37 -8.01
C PHE A 252 -13.98 22.80 -8.32
N GLU A 253 -14.32 24.07 -8.12
CA GLU A 253 -15.63 24.61 -8.46
C GLU A 253 -15.93 24.48 -9.96
N ALA A 254 -14.96 24.81 -10.80
CA ALA A 254 -15.08 24.68 -12.26
C ALA A 254 -15.27 23.21 -12.67
N TRP A 255 -14.47 22.31 -12.10
CA TRP A 255 -14.58 20.87 -12.32
C TRP A 255 -15.96 20.34 -11.87
N ALA A 256 -16.39 20.65 -10.66
CA ALA A 256 -17.67 20.20 -10.12
C ALA A 256 -18.84 20.68 -10.97
N LYS A 257 -18.83 21.92 -11.46
CA LYS A 257 -19.84 22.46 -12.35
C LYS A 257 -19.87 21.75 -13.70
N ALA A 258 -18.69 21.44 -14.28
CA ALA A 258 -18.59 20.68 -15.52
C ALA A 258 -19.09 19.25 -15.33
N GLN A 259 -18.67 18.59 -14.25
CA GLN A 259 -19.09 17.21 -13.95
C GLN A 259 -20.59 17.09 -13.60
N ALA A 260 -21.23 18.11 -13.09
CA ALA A 260 -22.66 18.12 -12.82
C ALA A 260 -23.51 18.24 -14.11
N ALA A 261 -22.94 18.73 -15.18
CA ALA A 261 -23.64 18.88 -16.47
C ALA A 261 -23.89 17.49 -17.13
N PRO A 262 -24.89 17.35 -18.00
CA PRO A 262 -25.01 16.20 -18.91
C PRO A 262 -23.79 16.12 -19.85
N ALA A 263 -23.54 14.94 -20.41
CA ALA A 263 -22.53 14.76 -21.44
C ALA A 263 -22.78 15.72 -22.63
N ALA A 264 -21.71 16.33 -23.12
CA ALA A 264 -21.80 17.17 -24.30
C ALA A 264 -22.22 16.31 -25.51
N SER A 265 -23.37 16.63 -26.12
CA SER A 265 -23.84 15.94 -27.33
C SER A 265 -23.24 16.59 -28.56
N THR A 266 -22.37 15.91 -29.28
CA THR A 266 -21.97 16.30 -30.65
C THR A 266 -22.82 15.55 -31.68
N GLY A 267 -22.95 16.04 -32.89
CA GLY A 267 -23.78 15.41 -33.93
C GLY A 267 -23.44 13.95 -34.26
N ALA A 268 -22.20 13.51 -33.99
CA ALA A 268 -21.77 12.10 -34.07
C ALA A 268 -22.38 11.20 -32.97
N SER A 269 -22.94 11.80 -31.93
CA SER A 269 -23.38 11.11 -30.71
C SER A 269 -24.55 10.12 -30.95
N ALA A 270 -25.45 10.40 -31.86
CA ALA A 270 -26.63 9.53 -32.08
C ALA A 270 -26.28 8.16 -32.70
N GLN A 271 -25.31 8.12 -33.62
CA GLN A 271 -24.82 6.86 -34.20
C GLN A 271 -24.01 6.09 -33.17
N ALA A 272 -23.07 6.75 -32.49
CA ALA A 272 -22.22 6.14 -31.47
C ALA A 272 -23.08 5.61 -30.30
N LEU A 273 -24.14 6.31 -29.89
CA LEU A 273 -25.05 5.85 -28.86
C LEU A 273 -25.85 4.59 -29.30
N ARG A 274 -26.19 4.50 -30.61
CA ARG A 274 -26.79 3.25 -31.16
C ARG A 274 -25.79 2.10 -31.06
N VAL A 275 -24.54 2.30 -31.48
CA VAL A 275 -23.47 1.28 -31.37
C VAL A 275 -23.26 0.89 -29.90
N PHE A 276 -23.20 1.86 -28.97
CA PHE A 276 -23.08 1.65 -27.53
C PHE A 276 -24.25 0.78 -26.98
N THR A 277 -25.47 1.02 -27.45
CA THR A 277 -26.65 0.28 -26.99
C THR A 277 -26.71 -1.11 -27.63
N GLN A 278 -26.40 -1.24 -28.92
CA GLN A 278 -26.40 -2.50 -29.67
C GLN A 278 -25.37 -3.49 -29.11
N ASN A 279 -24.21 -2.99 -28.66
CA ASN A 279 -23.18 -3.79 -28.00
C ASN A 279 -23.41 -3.95 -26.48
N ALA A 280 -24.66 -3.69 -26.01
CA ALA A 280 -25.09 -3.87 -24.63
C ALA A 280 -24.33 -3.03 -23.55
N CYS A 281 -23.51 -2.06 -23.93
CA CYS A 281 -22.74 -1.22 -22.99
C CYS A 281 -23.65 -0.45 -22.02
N SER A 282 -24.81 0.00 -22.51
CA SER A 282 -25.82 0.74 -21.73
C SER A 282 -26.53 -0.08 -20.65
N GLN A 283 -26.37 -1.41 -20.63
CA GLN A 283 -26.91 -2.24 -19.56
C GLN A 283 -26.07 -2.09 -18.25
N CYS A 284 -24.80 -1.80 -18.39
CA CYS A 284 -23.89 -1.67 -17.26
C CYS A 284 -23.50 -0.21 -16.98
N HIS A 285 -23.28 0.61 -18.02
CA HIS A 285 -22.79 1.97 -17.91
C HIS A 285 -23.89 3.03 -18.11
N ALA A 286 -23.79 4.11 -17.35
CA ALA A 286 -24.60 5.31 -17.55
C ALA A 286 -23.82 6.38 -18.35
N ILE A 287 -24.56 7.16 -19.16
CA ILE A 287 -24.13 8.42 -19.80
C ILE A 287 -25.28 9.41 -19.62
N ARG A 288 -25.15 10.35 -18.69
CA ARG A 288 -26.21 11.33 -18.37
C ARG A 288 -26.56 12.21 -19.58
N GLY A 289 -27.83 12.46 -19.75
CA GLY A 289 -28.35 13.16 -20.93
C GLY A 289 -28.63 12.23 -22.11
N THR A 290 -28.46 10.92 -21.97
CA THR A 290 -28.79 9.88 -22.96
C THR A 290 -29.74 8.82 -22.39
N THR A 291 -30.07 7.81 -23.19
CA THR A 291 -30.84 6.64 -22.74
C THR A 291 -30.02 5.59 -21.99
N ALA A 292 -28.70 5.73 -21.91
CA ALA A 292 -27.83 4.82 -21.19
C ALA A 292 -27.87 5.13 -19.68
N SER A 293 -28.45 4.21 -18.90
CA SER A 293 -28.71 4.40 -17.47
C SER A 293 -28.26 3.23 -16.59
N GLY A 294 -27.34 2.39 -17.08
CA GLY A 294 -26.77 1.27 -16.32
C GLY A 294 -26.00 1.78 -15.08
N ALA A 295 -26.15 1.05 -13.95
CA ALA A 295 -25.58 1.44 -12.66
C ALA A 295 -24.64 0.36 -12.07
N VAL A 296 -24.26 -0.63 -12.88
CA VAL A 296 -23.42 -1.76 -12.44
C VAL A 296 -21.92 -1.47 -12.63
N ALA A 297 -21.61 -0.57 -13.57
CA ALA A 297 -20.27 -0.22 -13.97
C ALA A 297 -20.08 1.32 -13.89
N PRO A 298 -18.84 1.84 -14.06
CA PRO A 298 -18.58 3.27 -13.98
C PRO A 298 -19.50 4.14 -14.85
N ASP A 299 -19.99 5.26 -14.30
CA ASP A 299 -20.60 6.33 -15.07
C ASP A 299 -19.58 6.88 -16.07
N LEU A 300 -19.93 6.91 -17.36
CA LEU A 300 -19.09 7.32 -18.47
C LEU A 300 -19.37 8.76 -18.95
N THR A 301 -20.25 9.49 -18.28
CA THR A 301 -20.72 10.82 -18.72
C THR A 301 -19.58 11.76 -19.08
N HIS A 302 -18.49 11.72 -18.30
CA HIS A 302 -17.29 12.55 -18.50
C HIS A 302 -16.02 11.71 -18.54
N VAL A 303 -16.09 10.48 -19.09
CA VAL A 303 -14.94 9.57 -19.15
C VAL A 303 -13.76 10.18 -19.92
N GLY A 304 -14.03 10.94 -20.98
CA GLY A 304 -12.99 11.59 -21.77
C GLY A 304 -12.24 12.73 -21.07
N SER A 305 -12.72 13.21 -19.90
CA SER A 305 -12.02 14.20 -19.08
C SER A 305 -11.14 13.57 -18.00
N ARG A 306 -11.23 12.26 -17.75
CA ARG A 306 -10.39 11.58 -16.78
C ARG A 306 -8.94 11.45 -17.28
N THR A 307 -8.00 11.30 -16.36
CA THR A 307 -6.58 11.11 -16.69
C THR A 307 -6.23 9.65 -16.97
N THR A 308 -7.01 8.71 -16.39
CA THR A 308 -6.75 7.27 -16.47
C THR A 308 -8.01 6.46 -16.81
N LEU A 309 -7.77 5.23 -17.31
CA LEU A 309 -8.77 4.21 -17.62
C LEU A 309 -8.52 2.93 -16.81
N GLY A 310 -9.54 2.05 -16.77
CA GLY A 310 -9.42 0.72 -16.18
C GLY A 310 -9.13 0.67 -14.68
N GLY A 311 -9.37 1.76 -13.93
CA GLY A 311 -9.02 1.87 -12.52
C GLY A 311 -7.55 2.23 -12.31
N GLY A 312 -7.01 3.17 -13.11
CA GLY A 312 -5.62 3.64 -13.01
C GLY A 312 -4.60 2.73 -13.70
N VAL A 313 -5.05 1.85 -14.62
CA VAL A 313 -4.18 0.89 -15.31
C VAL A 313 -3.61 1.45 -16.61
N LEU A 314 -4.38 2.25 -17.33
CA LEU A 314 -4.02 2.86 -18.60
C LEU A 314 -4.12 4.38 -18.53
N ALA A 315 -3.34 5.08 -19.35
CA ALA A 315 -3.58 6.50 -19.60
C ALA A 315 -4.85 6.70 -20.43
N ASN A 316 -5.53 7.83 -20.25
CA ASN A 316 -6.72 8.13 -21.04
C ASN A 316 -6.33 8.85 -22.34
N ASN A 317 -6.18 8.08 -23.39
CA ASN A 317 -5.92 8.51 -24.76
C ASN A 317 -6.55 7.54 -25.76
N ALA A 318 -6.70 7.92 -27.04
CA ALA A 318 -7.35 7.11 -28.07
C ALA A 318 -6.80 5.68 -28.16
N GLY A 319 -5.49 5.52 -28.15
CA GLY A 319 -4.85 4.21 -28.29
C GLY A 319 -5.15 3.27 -27.11
N ASP A 320 -5.06 3.80 -25.91
CA ASP A 320 -5.34 3.00 -24.71
C ASP A 320 -6.86 2.80 -24.47
N MET A 321 -7.70 3.76 -24.87
CA MET A 321 -9.15 3.58 -24.90
C MET A 321 -9.55 2.46 -25.86
N ALA A 322 -8.99 2.45 -27.08
CA ALA A 322 -9.22 1.38 -28.03
C ALA A 322 -8.75 0.02 -27.50
N ARG A 323 -7.54 -0.05 -26.93
CA ARG A 323 -7.04 -1.28 -26.28
C ARG A 323 -7.96 -1.80 -25.18
N TRP A 324 -8.48 -0.88 -24.35
CA TRP A 324 -9.41 -1.25 -23.28
C TRP A 324 -10.71 -1.80 -23.82
N LEU A 325 -11.28 -1.17 -24.87
CA LEU A 325 -12.54 -1.61 -25.49
C LEU A 325 -12.38 -2.89 -26.29
N GLU A 326 -11.24 -3.08 -26.95
CA GLU A 326 -10.92 -4.28 -27.73
C GLU A 326 -10.87 -5.54 -26.85
N ASN A 327 -10.10 -5.51 -25.76
CA ASN A 327 -10.02 -6.65 -24.85
C ASN A 327 -9.67 -6.21 -23.40
N PRO A 328 -10.67 -5.93 -22.56
CA PRO A 328 -10.47 -5.55 -21.16
C PRO A 328 -9.75 -6.63 -20.35
N GLN A 329 -9.96 -7.91 -20.69
CA GLN A 329 -9.36 -9.05 -19.99
C GLN A 329 -7.86 -9.17 -20.24
N ALA A 330 -7.38 -8.79 -21.44
CA ALA A 330 -5.95 -8.76 -21.75
C ALA A 330 -5.24 -7.60 -21.01
N VAL A 331 -5.93 -6.51 -20.73
CA VAL A 331 -5.39 -5.34 -20.03
C VAL A 331 -5.43 -5.51 -18.51
N LYS A 332 -6.56 -5.98 -17.99
CA LYS A 332 -6.82 -6.15 -16.55
C LYS A 332 -7.43 -7.52 -16.30
N PRO A 333 -6.61 -8.57 -16.19
CA PRO A 333 -7.09 -9.93 -16.02
C PRO A 333 -8.05 -10.08 -14.84
N GLY A 334 -9.20 -10.70 -15.09
CA GLY A 334 -10.24 -10.93 -14.10
C GLY A 334 -11.25 -9.78 -13.94
N VAL A 335 -11.11 -8.67 -14.68
CA VAL A 335 -12.12 -7.59 -14.67
C VAL A 335 -13.49 -8.11 -15.09
N LEU A 336 -14.57 -7.54 -14.53
CA LEU A 336 -15.94 -7.99 -14.84
C LEU A 336 -16.47 -7.50 -16.20
N MET A 337 -15.84 -6.49 -16.81
CA MET A 337 -16.16 -6.06 -18.18
C MET A 337 -15.79 -7.15 -19.18
N PRO A 338 -16.76 -7.71 -19.94
CA PRO A 338 -16.48 -8.78 -20.88
C PRO A 338 -15.75 -8.27 -22.12
N ASP A 339 -15.07 -9.18 -22.81
CA ASP A 339 -14.66 -8.98 -24.22
C ASP A 339 -15.91 -9.13 -25.10
N LEU A 340 -16.27 -8.04 -25.76
CA LEU A 340 -17.49 -7.98 -26.60
C LEU A 340 -17.20 -8.30 -28.08
N HIS A 341 -15.94 -8.58 -28.44
CA HIS A 341 -15.54 -8.87 -29.82
C HIS A 341 -16.02 -7.81 -30.82
N LEU A 342 -15.80 -6.53 -30.49
CA LEU A 342 -16.25 -5.39 -31.30
C LEU A 342 -15.67 -5.45 -32.72
N SER A 343 -16.47 -5.08 -33.72
CA SER A 343 -15.95 -4.84 -35.07
C SER A 343 -14.98 -3.65 -35.08
N ALA A 344 -14.09 -3.58 -36.05
CA ALA A 344 -13.14 -2.47 -36.18
C ALA A 344 -13.84 -1.12 -36.29
N ASP A 345 -15.01 -1.07 -36.99
CA ASP A 345 -15.81 0.13 -37.15
C ASP A 345 -16.50 0.53 -35.84
N ASP A 346 -17.06 -0.42 -35.08
CA ASP A 346 -17.66 -0.15 -33.78
C ASP A 346 -16.62 0.30 -32.78
N LEU A 347 -15.45 -0.36 -32.75
CA LEU A 347 -14.34 0.00 -31.88
C LEU A 347 -13.87 1.45 -32.14
N SER A 348 -13.67 1.81 -33.39
CA SER A 348 -13.31 3.18 -33.80
C SER A 348 -14.37 4.19 -33.38
N THR A 349 -15.63 3.89 -33.65
CA THR A 349 -16.79 4.76 -33.34
C THR A 349 -16.91 4.99 -31.83
N LEU A 350 -16.83 3.91 -31.03
CA LEU A 350 -16.93 4.00 -29.57
C LEU A 350 -15.73 4.70 -28.93
N THR A 351 -14.52 4.46 -29.44
CA THR A 351 -13.32 5.16 -28.98
C THR A 351 -13.46 6.67 -29.13
N ALA A 352 -13.77 7.11 -30.34
CA ALA A 352 -13.94 8.55 -30.62
C ALA A 352 -15.09 9.17 -29.80
N TYR A 353 -16.18 8.44 -29.63
CA TYR A 353 -17.32 8.90 -28.84
C TYR A 353 -16.97 9.08 -27.36
N LEU A 354 -16.38 8.06 -26.74
CA LEU A 354 -16.05 8.09 -25.31
C LEU A 354 -14.96 9.11 -24.97
N GLU A 355 -13.97 9.30 -25.83
CA GLU A 355 -13.00 10.39 -25.70
C GLU A 355 -13.63 11.78 -25.79
N GLY A 356 -14.70 11.91 -26.55
CA GLY A 356 -15.46 13.16 -26.69
C GLY A 356 -16.34 13.50 -25.48
N LEU A 357 -16.59 12.57 -24.58
CA LEU A 357 -17.40 12.78 -23.38
C LEU A 357 -16.57 13.51 -22.28
N LYS A 358 -16.52 14.81 -22.40
CA LYS A 358 -15.73 15.71 -21.50
C LYS A 358 -16.63 16.59 -20.68
#